data_f4a520e745e1afc89f4e9cc1d9f977ca
#
_entry.id   f4a520e745e1afc89f4e9cc1d9f977ca
#
_cell.length_a   1.000
_cell.length_b   1.000
_cell.length_c   1.000
_cell.angle_alpha   90.00
_cell.angle_beta   90.00
_cell.angle_gamma   90.00
#
_symmetry.space_group_name_H-M   'P 1'
#
loop_
_entity.id
_entity.type
_entity.pdbx_description
1 polymer ?
#
loop_
_entity_poly.entity_id
_entity_poly.type
_entity_poly.pdbx_seq_one_letter_code
_entity_poly.pdbx_strand_id
1 'polypeptide(L)'
;MKIIGIEEHFVTADIRAAWAASPIGQEGTGGFDRGEIEMRLDDLGEQRLALMDESGVDVQVLSVTTPALHNLEPEESVILARRTNDLVAATIAKYRTRFQGFATLPTAAPKESCCRT
;
A
#
# COMPACT_ATOMS: atom_id res chain seq x y z
N MET A 1 12.78 -11.71 21.56
CA MET A 1 11.98 -12.31 20.46
C MET A 1 11.64 -11.21 19.48
N LYS A 2 11.82 -11.49 18.21
CA LYS A 2 11.51 -10.53 17.14
C LYS A 2 10.06 -10.69 16.69
N ILE A 3 9.28 -9.60 16.69
CA ILE A 3 7.89 -9.59 16.26
C ILE A 3 7.81 -8.98 14.87
N ILE A 4 7.24 -9.74 13.93
CA ILE A 4 7.08 -9.35 12.53
C ILE A 4 5.58 -9.33 12.21
N GLY A 5 5.05 -8.15 11.90
CA GLY A 5 3.69 -7.98 11.39
C GLY A 5 3.66 -8.28 9.89
N ILE A 6 2.72 -9.10 9.46
CA ILE A 6 2.52 -9.48 8.06
C ILE A 6 1.21 -8.87 7.57
N GLU A 7 1.18 -8.44 6.32
CA GLU A 7 0.03 -7.76 5.71
C GLU A 7 -0.32 -6.43 6.42
N GLU A 8 0.71 -5.68 6.74
CA GLU A 8 0.56 -4.36 7.34
C GLU A 8 0.12 -3.37 6.26
N HIS A 9 -1.16 -3.03 6.29
CA HIS A 9 -1.81 -2.33 5.20
C HIS A 9 -1.43 -0.86 5.12
N PHE A 10 -1.34 -0.37 3.89
CA PHE A 10 -1.24 1.04 3.55
C PHE A 10 -2.01 1.34 2.27
N VAL A 11 -2.25 2.61 2.00
CA VAL A 11 -2.79 3.10 0.73
C VAL A 11 -2.18 4.46 0.43
N THR A 12 -1.88 4.72 -0.84
CA THR A 12 -1.37 6.02 -1.25
C THR A 12 -2.50 7.00 -1.59
N ALA A 13 -2.21 8.29 -1.50
CA ALA A 13 -3.16 9.33 -1.93
C ALA A 13 -3.55 9.18 -3.40
N ASP A 14 -2.61 8.78 -4.26
CA ASP A 14 -2.86 8.53 -5.69
C ASP A 14 -3.88 7.39 -5.89
N ILE A 15 -3.75 6.29 -5.16
CA ILE A 15 -4.69 5.16 -5.24
C ILE A 15 -6.07 5.60 -4.76
N ARG A 16 -6.16 6.33 -3.64
CA ARG A 16 -7.45 6.84 -3.16
C ARG A 16 -8.11 7.79 -4.14
N ALA A 17 -7.35 8.68 -4.75
CA ALA A 17 -7.86 9.57 -5.77
C ALA A 17 -8.41 8.80 -6.98
N ALA A 18 -7.72 7.74 -7.42
CA ALA A 18 -8.18 6.87 -8.48
C ALA A 18 -9.48 6.13 -8.12
N TRP A 19 -9.59 5.61 -6.90
CA TRP A 19 -10.84 5.00 -6.43
C TRP A 19 -12.01 5.98 -6.43
N ALA A 20 -11.78 7.21 -5.96
CA ALA A 20 -12.81 8.25 -5.91
C ALA A 20 -13.27 8.71 -7.30
N ALA A 21 -12.41 8.64 -8.31
CA ALA A 21 -12.70 9.08 -9.68
C ALA A 21 -13.59 8.10 -10.46
N SER A 22 -13.76 6.87 -9.98
CA SER A 22 -14.52 5.82 -10.67
C SER A 22 -15.58 5.22 -9.77
N PRO A 23 -16.84 5.04 -10.24
CA PRO A 23 -17.87 4.35 -9.46
C PRO A 23 -17.48 2.93 -9.06
N ILE A 24 -16.81 2.20 -9.93
CA ILE A 24 -16.31 0.84 -9.66
C ILE A 24 -15.15 0.91 -8.65
N GLY A 25 -14.29 1.92 -8.76
CA GLY A 25 -13.18 2.13 -7.84
C GLY A 25 -13.59 2.31 -6.40
N GLN A 26 -14.81 2.77 -6.14
CA GLN A 26 -15.33 2.98 -4.79
C GLN A 26 -15.83 1.70 -4.11
N GLU A 27 -15.98 0.61 -4.83
CA GLU A 27 -16.41 -0.65 -4.24
C GLU A 27 -15.35 -1.18 -3.26
N GLY A 28 -15.78 -1.48 -2.04
CA GLY A 28 -14.91 -2.01 -0.99
C GLY A 28 -14.00 -0.99 -0.32
N THR A 29 -14.10 0.31 -0.65
CA THR A 29 -13.23 1.35 -0.07
C THR A 29 -13.86 2.09 1.13
N GLY A 30 -15.10 1.79 1.45
CA GLY A 30 -15.83 2.44 2.55
C GLY A 30 -15.13 2.28 3.89
N GLY A 31 -14.76 3.40 4.51
CA GLY A 31 -14.12 3.42 5.81
C GLY A 31 -12.62 3.72 5.80
N PHE A 32 -11.97 3.73 4.64
CA PHE A 32 -10.54 4.07 4.54
C PHE A 32 -10.27 5.59 4.52
N ASP A 33 -11.29 6.39 4.33
CA ASP A 33 -11.28 7.85 4.29
C ASP A 33 -11.80 8.49 5.60
N ARG A 34 -11.64 7.81 6.73
CA ARG A 34 -12.15 8.26 8.02
C ARG A 34 -11.02 8.57 9.00
N GLY A 35 -10.71 9.85 9.13
CA GLY A 35 -9.93 10.41 10.23
C GLY A 35 -8.61 9.67 10.50
N GLU A 36 -8.48 9.06 11.66
CA GLU A 36 -7.26 8.40 12.11
C GLU A 36 -6.87 7.18 11.25
N ILE A 37 -7.84 6.45 10.73
CA ILE A 37 -7.57 5.30 9.84
C ILE A 37 -6.89 5.77 8.56
N GLU A 38 -7.40 6.83 7.95
CA GLU A 38 -6.81 7.44 6.77
C GLU A 38 -5.36 7.85 7.01
N MET A 39 -5.12 8.59 8.09
CA MET A 39 -3.77 9.04 8.43
C MET A 39 -2.80 7.87 8.66
N ARG A 40 -3.24 6.80 9.32
CA ARG A 40 -2.42 5.62 9.58
C ARG A 40 -2.11 4.83 8.31
N LEU A 41 -3.07 4.75 7.39
CA LEU A 41 -2.87 4.07 6.11
C LEU A 41 -1.93 4.83 5.19
N ASP A 42 -1.94 6.17 5.26
CA ASP A 42 -1.08 7.02 4.43
C ASP A 42 0.37 7.06 4.90
N ASP A 43 0.58 6.93 6.20
CA ASP A 43 1.91 7.13 6.75
C ASP A 43 2.78 5.87 6.62
N LEU A 44 3.86 6.00 5.87
CA LEU A 44 4.95 5.02 5.75
C LEU A 44 6.25 5.52 6.40
N GLY A 45 6.15 6.45 7.34
CA GLY A 45 7.29 7.12 7.94
C GLY A 45 7.28 7.10 9.47
N GLU A 46 7.55 8.27 10.05
CA GLU A 46 7.87 8.41 11.48
C GLU A 46 6.70 8.06 12.40
N GLN A 47 5.46 8.39 12.04
CA GLN A 47 4.32 8.06 12.89
C GLN A 47 4.06 6.56 12.93
N ARG A 48 4.19 5.88 11.79
CA ARG A 48 4.09 4.42 11.74
C ARG A 48 5.19 3.75 12.55
N LEU A 49 6.43 4.23 12.46
CA LEU A 49 7.55 3.74 13.27
C LEU A 49 7.30 3.94 14.76
N ALA A 50 6.78 5.10 15.16
CA ALA A 50 6.45 5.37 16.57
C ALA A 50 5.39 4.39 17.09
N LEU A 51 4.35 4.10 16.31
CA LEU A 51 3.32 3.11 16.67
C LEU A 51 3.88 1.69 16.74
N MET A 52 4.82 1.34 15.86
CA MET A 52 5.52 0.05 15.93
C MET A 52 6.33 -0.06 17.22
N ASP A 53 7.05 1.00 17.59
CA ASP A 53 7.84 1.03 18.84
C ASP A 53 6.95 0.91 20.08
N GLU A 54 5.83 1.63 20.09
CA GLU A 54 4.85 1.59 21.17
C GLU A 54 4.20 0.21 21.32
N SER A 55 3.90 -0.46 20.21
CA SER A 55 3.25 -1.77 20.19
C SER A 55 4.23 -2.94 20.26
N GLY A 56 5.54 -2.70 20.22
CA GLY A 56 6.57 -3.74 20.27
C GLY A 56 6.75 -4.51 18.97
N VAL A 57 6.31 -3.99 17.83
CA VAL A 57 6.51 -4.60 16.51
C VAL A 57 7.85 -4.18 15.94
N ASP A 58 8.72 -5.15 15.70
CA ASP A 58 10.07 -4.90 15.20
C ASP A 58 10.11 -4.62 13.70
N VAL A 59 9.36 -5.40 12.92
CA VAL A 59 9.31 -5.30 11.46
C VAL A 59 7.86 -5.38 10.99
N GLN A 60 7.51 -4.52 10.04
CA GLN A 60 6.26 -4.62 9.27
C GLN A 60 6.53 -5.02 7.83
N VAL A 61 5.74 -5.97 7.32
CA VAL A 61 5.70 -6.32 5.90
C VAL A 61 4.52 -5.58 5.28
N LEU A 62 4.81 -4.53 4.53
CA LEU A 62 3.84 -3.62 3.96
C LEU A 62 3.10 -4.25 2.77
N SER A 63 1.79 -4.05 2.71
CA SER A 63 0.95 -4.43 1.58
C SER A 63 -0.11 -3.37 1.30
N VAL A 64 -0.45 -3.18 0.03
CA VAL A 64 -1.56 -2.28 -0.33
C VAL A 64 -2.87 -2.89 0.14
N THR A 65 -3.70 -2.08 0.82
CA THR A 65 -5.02 -2.55 1.27
C THR A 65 -5.94 -2.88 0.10
N THR A 66 -6.85 -3.82 0.31
CA THR A 66 -7.90 -4.11 -0.67
C THR A 66 -8.84 -2.90 -0.83
N PRO A 67 -9.37 -2.64 -2.02
CA PRO A 67 -9.29 -3.44 -3.25
C PRO A 67 -8.01 -3.27 -4.07
N ALA A 68 -7.02 -2.56 -3.59
CA ALA A 68 -5.77 -2.29 -4.30
C ALA A 68 -6.01 -1.67 -5.70
N LEU A 69 -5.57 -2.34 -6.75
CA LEU A 69 -5.61 -1.80 -8.12
C LEU A 69 -6.61 -2.52 -9.03
N HIS A 70 -7.31 -3.56 -8.54
CA HIS A 70 -8.14 -4.38 -9.43
C HIS A 70 -9.45 -3.70 -9.86
N ASN A 71 -9.90 -2.69 -9.12
CA ASN A 71 -11.09 -1.89 -9.44
C ASN A 71 -10.81 -0.69 -10.36
N LEU A 72 -9.60 -0.60 -10.91
CA LEU A 72 -9.16 0.52 -11.74
C LEU A 72 -9.08 0.11 -13.20
N GLU A 73 -9.06 1.11 -14.09
CA GLU A 73 -8.79 0.89 -15.48
C GLU A 73 -7.39 0.29 -15.70
N PRO A 74 -7.21 -0.60 -16.69
CA PRO A 74 -5.95 -1.33 -16.89
C PRO A 74 -4.71 -0.44 -16.98
N GLU A 75 -4.76 0.62 -17.78
CA GLU A 75 -3.62 1.53 -17.95
C GLU A 75 -3.27 2.28 -16.65
N GLU A 76 -4.28 2.76 -15.94
CA GLU A 76 -4.11 3.43 -14.66
C GLU A 76 -3.53 2.49 -13.60
N SER A 77 -4.00 1.25 -13.56
CA SER A 77 -3.50 0.24 -12.62
C SER A 77 -2.01 -0.05 -12.83
N VAL A 78 -1.52 -0.07 -14.07
CA VAL A 78 -0.09 -0.25 -14.38
C VAL A 78 0.75 0.92 -13.89
N ILE A 79 0.29 2.15 -14.11
CA ILE A 79 0.99 3.36 -13.67
C ILE A 79 1.08 3.39 -12.14
N LEU A 80 -0.04 3.15 -11.47
CA LEU A 80 -0.11 3.17 -10.01
C LEU A 80 0.67 2.01 -9.37
N ALA A 81 0.68 0.82 -9.97
CA ALA A 81 1.50 -0.29 -9.52
C ALA A 81 2.99 0.09 -9.51
N ARG A 82 3.50 0.67 -10.57
CA ARG A 82 4.89 1.10 -10.66
C ARG A 82 5.21 2.15 -9.59
N ARG A 83 4.42 3.22 -9.49
CA ARG A 83 4.63 4.27 -8.49
C ARG A 83 4.59 3.74 -7.06
N THR A 84 3.64 2.90 -6.77
CA THR A 84 3.47 2.33 -5.42
C THR A 84 4.63 1.41 -5.07
N ASN A 85 5.06 0.55 -6.00
CA ASN A 85 6.20 -0.34 -5.77
C ASN A 85 7.50 0.44 -5.60
N ASP A 86 7.70 1.52 -6.35
CA ASP A 86 8.86 2.42 -6.18
C ASP A 86 8.84 3.09 -4.81
N LEU A 87 7.68 3.54 -4.34
CA LEU A 87 7.50 4.11 -3.00
C LEU A 87 7.84 3.09 -1.90
N VAL A 88 7.34 1.87 -2.01
CA VAL A 88 7.64 0.79 -1.04
C VAL A 88 9.13 0.47 -1.05
N ALA A 89 9.74 0.35 -2.21
CA ALA A 89 11.17 0.10 -2.34
C ALA A 89 12.01 1.22 -1.69
N ALA A 90 11.64 2.48 -1.91
CA ALA A 90 12.30 3.63 -1.28
C ALA A 90 12.12 3.64 0.24
N THR A 91 10.94 3.29 0.73
CA THR A 91 10.64 3.19 2.17
C THR A 91 11.48 2.10 2.82
N ILE A 92 11.57 0.92 2.19
CA ILE A 92 12.42 -0.18 2.66
C ILE A 92 13.91 0.23 2.66
N ALA A 93 14.36 0.89 1.62
CA ALA A 93 15.76 1.37 1.55
C ALA A 93 16.10 2.38 2.65
N LYS A 94 15.13 3.24 3.02
CA LYS A 94 15.30 4.22 4.09
C LYS A 94 15.27 3.58 5.49
N TYR A 95 14.44 2.58 5.70
CA TYR A 95 14.23 1.94 7.00
C TYR A 95 14.46 0.42 6.94
N ARG A 96 15.65 0.03 6.53
CA ARG A 96 16.03 -1.36 6.18
C ARG A 96 15.75 -2.41 7.24
N THR A 97 15.78 -2.04 8.51
CA THR A 97 15.59 -2.95 9.63
C THR A 97 14.14 -3.00 10.12
N ARG A 98 13.28 -2.12 9.61
CA ARG A 98 11.93 -1.93 10.10
C ARG A 98 10.85 -2.31 9.09
N PHE A 99 11.10 -2.13 7.80
CA PHE A 99 10.13 -2.42 6.75
C PHE A 99 10.63 -3.45 5.76
N GLN A 100 9.72 -4.32 5.37
CA GLN A 100 9.72 -5.15 4.19
C GLN A 100 8.43 -4.87 3.43
N GLY A 101 8.19 -5.46 2.26
CA GLY A 101 6.95 -5.20 1.54
C GLY A 101 6.69 -6.18 0.43
N PHE A 102 5.43 -6.32 0.11
CA PHE A 102 4.96 -7.02 -1.09
C PHE A 102 4.79 -6.02 -2.23
N ALA A 103 5.18 -6.42 -3.42
CA ALA A 103 4.82 -5.67 -4.61
C ALA A 103 3.31 -5.77 -4.87
N THR A 104 2.69 -4.64 -5.24
CA THR A 104 1.33 -4.67 -5.76
C THR A 104 1.35 -4.91 -7.26
N LEU A 105 0.39 -5.69 -7.75
CA LEU A 105 0.29 -6.05 -9.17
C LEU A 105 -0.88 -5.35 -9.84
N PRO A 106 -0.74 -4.92 -11.10
CA PRO A 106 -1.82 -4.35 -11.88
C PRO A 106 -2.77 -5.45 -12.36
N THR A 107 -3.55 -6.03 -11.45
CA THR A 107 -4.42 -7.18 -11.73
C THR A 107 -5.52 -6.89 -12.74
N ALA A 108 -5.88 -5.61 -12.93
CA ALA A 108 -6.75 -5.17 -14.04
C ALA A 108 -6.08 -5.29 -15.41
N ALA A 109 -4.75 -5.43 -15.47
CA ALA A 109 -3.96 -5.63 -16.67
C ALA A 109 -3.07 -6.88 -16.54
N PRO A 110 -3.62 -8.10 -16.61
CA PRO A 110 -2.91 -9.32 -16.24
C PRO A 110 -1.67 -9.61 -17.10
N LYS A 111 -1.65 -9.16 -18.35
CA LYS A 111 -0.47 -9.30 -19.21
C LYS A 111 0.73 -8.49 -18.72
N GLU A 112 0.49 -7.36 -18.10
CA GLU A 112 1.53 -6.51 -17.51
C GLU A 112 1.96 -7.00 -16.11
N SER A 113 1.14 -7.80 -15.46
CA SER A 113 1.47 -8.42 -14.18
C SER A 113 2.48 -9.57 -14.29
N CYS A 114 2.54 -10.21 -15.46
CA CYS A 114 3.21 -11.51 -15.61
C CYS A 114 4.70 -11.46 -15.95
N CYS A 115 5.25 -10.36 -16.48
CA CYS A 115 6.53 -10.48 -17.21
C CYS A 115 7.53 -9.35 -17.04
N ARG A 116 7.54 -8.61 -15.96
CA ARG A 116 8.64 -7.64 -15.73
C ARG A 116 9.10 -7.66 -14.29
N THR A 117 9.86 -8.65 -14.02
CA THR A 117 10.89 -8.54 -13.01
C THR A 117 11.92 -7.51 -13.43
#